data_730678b61888f536ad4fcb0341044a99
#
_entry.id   730678b61888f536ad4fcb0341044a99
#
_cell.length_a   1.000
_cell.length_b   1.000
_cell.length_c   1.000
_cell.angle_alpha   90.00
_cell.angle_beta   90.00
_cell.angle_gamma   90.00
#
_symmetry.space_group_name_H-M   'P 1'
#
loop_
_entity.id
_entity.type
_entity.pdbx_description
1 polymer ?
#
loop_
_entity_poly.entity_id
_entity_poly.type
_entity_poly.pdbx_seq_one_letter_code
_entity_poly.pdbx_strand_id
1 'polypeptide(L)'
;MDQLWTPWRYRYVTNAETANRPGVPPSLGDWPGDLGCVFCNLLGSVEHAIAGGMAPDVAESAAGLVLRGTNCFICLNAYPYTSGHVMVIPHVHEASLAALPTETAHELMDLAQKTERVLRKLYKPHGLNFGMNLGEAAGAGVAGHLHLHALPRWVGDTNFMTTVAETRVLPEGLDITWQRMRIAFSELAADAK
;
A
#
# COMPACT_ATOMS: atom_id res chain seq x y z
N MET A 1 -4.19 24.79 18.72
CA MET A 1 -4.25 23.73 17.67
C MET A 1 -3.52 22.54 18.26
N ASP A 2 -4.27 21.49 18.61
CA ASP A 2 -3.71 20.32 19.27
C ASP A 2 -2.87 19.52 18.27
N GLN A 3 -1.62 19.26 18.61
CA GLN A 3 -0.70 18.50 17.75
C GLN A 3 -0.85 17.01 18.05
N LEU A 4 -1.18 16.23 17.02
CA LEU A 4 -1.24 14.77 17.13
C LEU A 4 0.16 14.21 16.90
N TRP A 5 0.79 13.71 17.95
CA TRP A 5 2.08 13.03 17.86
C TRP A 5 1.91 11.64 17.26
N THR A 6 2.75 11.30 16.26
CA THR A 6 2.75 9.99 15.59
C THR A 6 4.14 9.36 15.64
N PRO A 7 4.63 8.91 16.81
CA PRO A 7 6.02 8.45 16.98
C PRO A 7 6.40 7.28 16.08
N TRP A 8 5.44 6.43 15.68
CA TRP A 8 5.68 5.36 14.70
C TRP A 8 6.01 5.89 13.29
N ARG A 9 5.60 7.12 12.94
CA ARG A 9 5.97 7.79 11.69
C ARG A 9 7.32 8.48 11.76
N TYR A 10 7.86 8.68 12.98
CA TYR A 10 9.12 9.40 13.17
C TYR A 10 10.26 8.76 12.39
N ARG A 11 10.44 7.44 12.47
CA ARG A 11 11.46 6.70 11.73
C ARG A 11 11.30 6.83 10.22
N TYR A 12 10.06 6.82 9.76
CA TYR A 12 9.73 6.99 8.35
C TYR A 12 9.98 8.42 7.84
N VAL A 13 9.58 9.44 8.62
CA VAL A 13 9.72 10.86 8.25
C VAL A 13 11.17 11.35 8.39
N THR A 14 11.94 10.77 9.32
CA THR A 14 13.33 11.19 9.58
C THR A 14 14.37 10.39 8.80
N ASN A 15 13.96 9.47 7.90
CA ASN A 15 14.87 8.54 7.21
C ASN A 15 15.80 7.79 8.18
N ALA A 16 15.39 7.60 9.43
CA ALA A 16 16.19 6.93 10.47
C ALA A 16 16.41 5.43 10.16
N GLU A 17 15.66 4.88 9.23
CA GLU A 17 16.00 3.62 8.56
C GLU A 17 16.55 3.96 7.17
N THR A 18 17.83 4.25 7.11
CA THR A 18 18.60 4.28 5.87
C THR A 18 18.74 2.84 5.36
N ALA A 19 17.64 2.26 4.86
CA ALA A 19 17.79 1.20 3.90
C ALA A 19 18.53 1.81 2.72
N ASN A 20 19.67 1.25 2.34
CA ASN A 20 20.44 1.70 1.18
C ASN A 20 19.59 1.74 -0.11
N ARG A 21 18.42 1.12 -0.09
CA ARG A 21 17.46 1.03 -1.20
C ARG A 21 16.02 0.98 -0.64
N PRO A 22 15.35 2.12 -0.47
CA PRO A 22 14.00 2.16 0.12
C PRO A 22 13.01 1.38 -0.75
N GLY A 23 12.15 0.59 -0.12
CA GLY A 23 11.11 -0.21 -0.81
C GLY A 23 11.54 -1.61 -1.23
N VAL A 24 12.84 -1.97 -1.14
CA VAL A 24 13.31 -3.34 -1.39
C VAL A 24 13.09 -4.17 -0.13
N PRO A 25 12.25 -5.23 -0.17
CA PRO A 25 12.11 -6.13 0.96
C PRO A 25 13.44 -6.84 1.29
N PRO A 26 13.76 -7.11 2.58
CA PRO A 26 15.00 -7.78 2.94
C PRO A 26 15.22 -9.14 2.26
N SER A 27 14.14 -9.89 2.04
CA SER A 27 14.15 -11.19 1.36
C SER A 27 14.38 -11.10 -0.16
N LEU A 28 14.27 -9.89 -0.74
CA LEU A 28 14.54 -9.60 -2.14
C LEU A 28 15.79 -8.72 -2.31
N GLY A 29 16.67 -8.71 -1.31
CA GLY A 29 17.85 -7.86 -1.24
C GLY A 29 18.91 -8.10 -2.30
N ASP A 30 18.88 -9.24 -2.99
CA ASP A 30 19.81 -9.59 -4.07
C ASP A 30 19.59 -8.77 -5.36
N TRP A 31 18.45 -8.08 -5.48
CA TRP A 31 18.22 -7.16 -6.60
C TRP A 31 19.25 -6.03 -6.57
N PRO A 32 20.07 -5.86 -7.65
CA PRO A 32 21.16 -4.88 -7.65
C PRO A 32 20.70 -3.45 -7.96
N GLY A 33 19.43 -3.27 -8.39
CA GLY A 33 18.92 -1.99 -8.85
C GLY A 33 18.56 -1.02 -7.71
N ASP A 34 18.50 0.25 -8.05
CA ASP A 34 17.90 1.32 -7.26
C ASP A 34 17.32 2.37 -8.21
N LEU A 35 16.01 2.59 -8.13
CA LEU A 35 15.28 3.56 -8.94
C LEU A 35 14.95 4.84 -8.14
N GLY A 36 15.50 4.99 -6.94
CA GLY A 36 15.30 6.17 -6.08
C GLY A 36 13.87 6.36 -5.58
N CYS A 37 12.99 5.38 -5.76
CA CYS A 37 11.60 5.44 -5.37
C CYS A 37 11.16 4.15 -4.69
N VAL A 38 10.50 4.25 -3.54
CA VAL A 38 9.99 3.12 -2.75
C VAL A 38 9.16 2.16 -3.61
N PHE A 39 8.22 2.67 -4.40
CA PHE A 39 7.29 1.84 -5.18
C PHE A 39 7.95 1.25 -6.44
N CYS A 40 8.82 2.02 -7.11
CA CYS A 40 9.57 1.50 -8.24
C CYS A 40 10.55 0.41 -7.80
N ASN A 41 11.23 0.60 -6.68
CA ASN A 41 12.13 -0.38 -6.09
C ASN A 41 11.40 -1.65 -5.65
N LEU A 42 10.22 -1.50 -5.05
CA LEU A 42 9.36 -2.63 -4.68
C LEU A 42 9.06 -3.50 -5.91
N LEU A 43 8.55 -2.90 -6.99
CA LEU A 43 8.24 -3.63 -8.22
C LEU A 43 9.48 -4.24 -8.86
N GLY A 44 10.55 -3.45 -9.03
CA GLY A 44 11.79 -3.91 -9.67
C GLY A 44 12.42 -5.10 -8.92
N SER A 45 12.39 -5.08 -7.58
CA SER A 45 12.91 -6.20 -6.79
C SER A 45 12.07 -7.47 -6.92
N VAL A 46 10.74 -7.33 -6.99
CA VAL A 46 9.82 -8.46 -7.21
C VAL A 46 10.02 -9.06 -8.61
N GLU A 47 10.11 -8.23 -9.64
CA GLU A 47 10.33 -8.67 -11.01
C GLU A 47 11.67 -9.38 -11.18
N HIS A 48 12.72 -8.84 -10.57
CA HIS A 48 14.03 -9.46 -10.57
C HIS A 48 14.01 -10.84 -9.90
N ALA A 49 13.39 -10.97 -8.73
CA ALA A 49 13.29 -12.22 -8.01
C ALA A 49 12.52 -13.30 -8.81
N ILE A 50 11.40 -12.91 -9.45
CA ILE A 50 10.64 -13.82 -10.31
C ILE A 50 11.46 -14.24 -11.52
N ALA A 51 12.15 -13.32 -12.19
CA ALA A 51 13.04 -13.62 -13.30
C ALA A 51 14.19 -14.53 -12.89
N GLY A 52 14.64 -14.44 -11.63
CA GLY A 52 15.65 -15.32 -11.01
C GLY A 52 15.11 -16.69 -10.59
N GLY A 53 13.82 -16.99 -10.83
CA GLY A 53 13.20 -18.29 -10.55
C GLY A 53 12.46 -18.37 -9.21
N MET A 54 12.31 -17.27 -8.47
CA MET A 54 11.45 -17.25 -7.28
C MET A 54 9.98 -17.38 -7.70
N ALA A 55 9.21 -18.18 -6.95
CA ALA A 55 7.77 -18.30 -7.20
C ALA A 55 7.08 -16.92 -7.05
N PRO A 56 6.21 -16.53 -7.99
CA PRO A 56 5.57 -15.21 -7.96
C PRO A 56 4.89 -14.88 -6.63
N ASP A 57 4.12 -15.82 -6.07
CA ASP A 57 3.44 -15.60 -4.79
C ASP A 57 4.40 -15.36 -3.62
N VAL A 58 5.60 -15.95 -3.66
CA VAL A 58 6.62 -15.73 -2.62
C VAL A 58 7.20 -14.32 -2.75
N ALA A 59 7.59 -13.90 -3.95
CA ALA A 59 8.13 -12.57 -4.21
C ALA A 59 7.10 -11.47 -3.92
N GLU A 60 5.86 -11.65 -4.38
CA GLU A 60 4.77 -10.70 -4.17
C GLU A 60 4.36 -10.59 -2.70
N SER A 61 4.33 -11.72 -1.97
CA SER A 61 4.07 -11.73 -0.53
C SER A 61 5.14 -10.95 0.24
N ALA A 62 6.41 -11.15 -0.10
CA ALA A 62 7.53 -10.43 0.53
C ALA A 62 7.40 -8.91 0.39
N ALA A 63 6.87 -8.45 -0.74
CA ALA A 63 6.65 -7.04 -1.06
C ALA A 63 5.27 -6.52 -0.63
N GLY A 64 4.38 -7.38 -0.11
CA GLY A 64 3.00 -7.02 0.18
C GLY A 64 2.19 -6.69 -1.08
N LEU A 65 2.65 -7.12 -2.27
CA LEU A 65 1.98 -6.89 -3.54
C LEU A 65 0.75 -7.81 -3.67
N VAL A 66 -0.44 -7.23 -3.66
CA VAL A 66 -1.71 -7.97 -3.63
C VAL A 66 -2.24 -8.28 -5.02
N LEU A 67 -2.18 -7.30 -5.92
CA LEU A 67 -2.72 -7.42 -7.28
C LEU A 67 -1.89 -6.61 -8.25
N ARG A 68 -1.62 -7.18 -9.43
CA ARG A 68 -1.07 -6.46 -10.58
C ARG A 68 -2.16 -6.21 -11.61
N GLY A 69 -2.37 -4.98 -11.99
CA GLY A 69 -3.12 -4.56 -13.17
C GLY A 69 -2.21 -4.26 -14.34
N THR A 70 -2.77 -3.68 -15.39
CA THR A 70 -2.03 -3.29 -16.61
C THR A 70 -1.20 -2.04 -16.38
N ASN A 71 -1.79 -1.00 -15.78
CA ASN A 71 -1.18 0.31 -15.54
C ASN A 71 -0.99 0.62 -14.06
N CYS A 72 -1.63 -0.14 -13.15
CA CYS A 72 -1.58 0.06 -11.72
C CYS A 72 -1.41 -1.27 -10.98
N PHE A 73 -1.03 -1.19 -9.71
CA PHE A 73 -0.97 -2.34 -8.81
C PHE A 73 -1.54 -1.98 -7.44
N ILE A 74 -1.88 -3.01 -6.66
CA ILE A 74 -2.32 -2.87 -5.27
C ILE A 74 -1.29 -3.50 -4.36
N CYS A 75 -0.82 -2.76 -3.36
CA CYS A 75 0.02 -3.31 -2.30
C CYS A 75 -0.49 -2.92 -0.91
N LEU A 76 -0.10 -3.70 0.09
CA LEU A 76 -0.31 -3.35 1.49
C LEU A 76 0.52 -2.12 1.85
N ASN A 77 -0.02 -1.27 2.72
CA ASN A 77 0.82 -0.27 3.37
C ASN A 77 1.68 -0.96 4.44
N ALA A 78 3.01 -0.84 4.33
CA ALA A 78 3.95 -1.41 5.30
C ALA A 78 3.78 -0.80 6.72
N TYR A 79 3.21 0.40 6.81
CA TYR A 79 2.90 1.11 8.05
C TYR A 79 1.38 1.39 8.13
N PRO A 80 0.55 0.35 8.31
CA PRO A 80 -0.89 0.47 8.17
C PRO A 80 -1.49 1.33 9.27
N TYR A 81 -2.48 2.17 8.92
CA TYR A 81 -3.24 2.95 9.90
C TYR A 81 -4.33 2.11 10.57
N THR A 82 -4.85 1.11 9.85
CA THR A 82 -5.80 0.12 10.33
C THR A 82 -5.53 -1.20 9.61
N SER A 83 -6.02 -2.33 10.13
CA SER A 83 -5.97 -3.60 9.39
C SER A 83 -6.65 -3.45 8.03
N GLY A 84 -6.06 -4.03 7.00
CA GLY A 84 -6.59 -3.91 5.64
C GLY A 84 -6.22 -2.60 4.90
N HIS A 85 -5.29 -1.80 5.41
CA HIS A 85 -4.81 -0.61 4.71
C HIS A 85 -3.99 -0.99 3.48
N VAL A 86 -4.52 -0.69 2.30
CA VAL A 86 -3.86 -0.91 1.01
C VAL A 86 -3.70 0.40 0.24
N MET A 87 -2.87 0.35 -0.79
CA MET A 87 -2.66 1.46 -1.71
C MET A 87 -2.83 0.96 -3.15
N VAL A 88 -3.49 1.76 -3.99
CA VAL A 88 -3.53 1.59 -5.45
C VAL A 88 -2.51 2.56 -6.05
N ILE A 89 -1.57 2.03 -6.83
CA ILE A 89 -0.37 2.75 -7.25
C ILE A 89 -0.17 2.56 -8.75
N PRO A 90 0.03 3.62 -9.55
CA PRO A 90 0.42 3.51 -10.94
C PRO A 90 1.77 2.82 -11.13
N HIS A 91 1.97 2.09 -12.24
CA HIS A 91 3.30 1.59 -12.62
C HIS A 91 4.23 2.73 -13.06
N VAL A 92 3.65 3.75 -13.71
CA VAL A 92 4.41 4.93 -14.12
C VAL A 92 4.81 5.76 -12.90
N HIS A 93 6.08 6.16 -12.85
CA HIS A 93 6.58 7.05 -11.80
C HIS A 93 6.12 8.48 -12.08
N GLU A 94 4.98 8.86 -11.50
CA GLU A 94 4.37 10.17 -11.65
C GLU A 94 3.81 10.67 -10.31
N ALA A 95 4.06 11.92 -9.99
CA ALA A 95 3.61 12.56 -8.74
C ALA A 95 2.23 13.21 -8.88
N SER A 96 1.85 13.58 -10.10
CA SER A 96 0.66 14.40 -10.39
C SER A 96 -0.47 13.56 -10.94
N LEU A 97 -1.63 13.65 -10.31
CA LEU A 97 -2.85 13.04 -10.85
C LEU A 97 -3.22 13.63 -12.23
N ALA A 98 -2.99 14.93 -12.42
CA ALA A 98 -3.29 15.62 -13.69
C ALA A 98 -2.37 15.21 -14.85
N ALA A 99 -1.19 14.65 -14.54
CA ALA A 99 -0.21 14.20 -15.53
C ALA A 99 -0.32 12.69 -15.86
N LEU A 100 -1.14 11.94 -15.13
CA LEU A 100 -1.34 10.53 -15.44
C LEU A 100 -1.96 10.34 -16.83
N PRO A 101 -1.52 9.32 -17.59
CA PRO A 101 -2.25 8.85 -18.76
C PRO A 101 -3.71 8.52 -18.40
N THR A 102 -4.64 8.83 -19.31
CA THR A 102 -6.08 8.65 -19.07
C THR A 102 -6.44 7.21 -18.70
N GLU A 103 -5.86 6.23 -19.40
CA GLU A 103 -6.05 4.79 -19.12
C GLU A 103 -5.53 4.39 -17.75
N THR A 104 -4.42 4.98 -17.31
CA THR A 104 -3.88 4.74 -15.97
C THR A 104 -4.80 5.32 -14.88
N ALA A 105 -5.31 6.53 -15.09
CA ALA A 105 -6.26 7.16 -14.17
C ALA A 105 -7.59 6.38 -14.11
N HIS A 106 -8.08 5.85 -15.23
CA HIS A 106 -9.26 4.98 -15.27
C HIS A 106 -9.01 3.68 -14.48
N GLU A 107 -7.92 2.97 -14.75
CA GLU A 107 -7.60 1.73 -14.05
C GLU A 107 -7.39 1.94 -12.55
N LEU A 108 -6.78 3.06 -12.15
CA LEU A 108 -6.63 3.42 -10.74
C LEU A 108 -8.00 3.47 -10.03
N MET A 109 -9.02 4.06 -10.66
CA MET A 109 -10.36 4.11 -10.11
C MET A 109 -11.09 2.77 -10.19
N ASP A 110 -10.89 1.97 -11.24
CA ASP A 110 -11.45 0.62 -11.34
C ASP A 110 -10.89 -0.29 -10.22
N LEU A 111 -9.60 -0.19 -9.96
CA LEU A 111 -8.97 -0.92 -8.87
C LEU A 111 -9.42 -0.40 -7.50
N ALA A 112 -9.68 0.90 -7.35
CA ALA A 112 -10.27 1.46 -6.13
C ALA A 112 -11.67 0.89 -5.87
N GLN A 113 -12.53 0.76 -6.88
CA GLN A 113 -13.85 0.13 -6.77
C GLN A 113 -13.75 -1.35 -6.37
N LYS A 114 -12.83 -2.10 -6.98
CA LYS A 114 -12.56 -3.50 -6.61
C LYS A 114 -12.07 -3.61 -5.16
N THR A 115 -11.18 -2.69 -4.77
CA THR A 115 -10.67 -2.61 -3.40
C THR A 115 -11.79 -2.35 -2.39
N GLU A 116 -12.72 -1.45 -2.68
CA GLU A 116 -13.88 -1.22 -1.82
C GLU A 116 -14.68 -2.52 -1.59
N ARG A 117 -15.00 -3.24 -2.67
CA ARG A 117 -15.75 -4.51 -2.57
C ARG A 117 -15.02 -5.53 -1.71
N VAL A 118 -13.71 -5.69 -1.91
CA VAL A 118 -12.88 -6.62 -1.14
C VAL A 118 -12.80 -6.22 0.33
N LEU A 119 -12.56 -4.93 0.64
CA LEU A 119 -12.51 -4.44 2.01
C LEU A 119 -13.84 -4.63 2.74
N ARG A 120 -14.97 -4.35 2.09
CA ARG A 120 -16.31 -4.60 2.66
C ARG A 120 -16.56 -6.08 2.92
N LYS A 121 -16.18 -6.96 2.00
CA LYS A 121 -16.33 -8.41 2.15
C LYS A 121 -15.51 -8.95 3.32
N LEU A 122 -14.23 -8.57 3.40
CA LEU A 122 -13.28 -9.12 4.38
C LEU A 122 -13.46 -8.56 5.79
N TYR A 123 -13.71 -7.26 5.91
CA TYR A 123 -13.63 -6.55 7.18
C TYR A 123 -14.98 -6.06 7.72
N LYS A 124 -16.04 -6.05 6.88
CA LYS A 124 -17.37 -5.54 7.24
C LYS A 124 -17.29 -4.20 7.99
N PRO A 125 -16.54 -3.20 7.46
CA PRO A 125 -16.31 -1.95 8.15
C PRO A 125 -17.58 -1.11 8.18
N HIS A 126 -17.67 -0.17 9.15
CA HIS A 126 -18.73 0.82 9.17
C HIS A 126 -18.55 1.91 8.09
N GLY A 127 -17.32 2.13 7.63
CA GLY A 127 -16.97 3.07 6.58
C GLY A 127 -15.62 2.74 5.95
N LEU A 128 -15.26 3.50 4.91
CA LEU A 128 -13.98 3.42 4.22
C LEU A 128 -13.46 4.84 3.99
N ASN A 129 -12.14 5.01 4.10
CA ASN A 129 -11.48 6.21 3.63
C ASN A 129 -10.69 5.88 2.36
N PHE A 130 -10.88 6.71 1.34
CA PHE A 130 -10.04 6.76 0.15
C PHE A 130 -9.43 8.15 0.05
N GLY A 131 -8.14 8.25 -0.28
CA GLY A 131 -7.48 9.55 -0.40
C GLY A 131 -6.07 9.48 -0.95
N MET A 132 -5.65 10.59 -1.56
CA MET A 132 -4.30 10.82 -2.08
C MET A 132 -3.71 12.04 -1.40
N ASN A 133 -2.42 11.96 -1.07
CA ASN A 133 -1.65 13.12 -0.63
C ASN A 133 -0.77 13.56 -1.80
N LEU A 134 -1.05 14.73 -2.37
CA LEU A 134 -0.29 15.28 -3.48
C LEU A 134 0.72 16.32 -2.95
N GLY A 135 2.00 15.96 -2.99
CA GLY A 135 3.10 16.78 -2.50
C GLY A 135 3.36 16.67 -0.99
N GLU A 136 4.51 17.13 -0.56
CA GLU A 136 4.99 17.03 0.83
C GLU A 136 4.09 17.77 1.82
N ALA A 137 3.63 18.97 1.46
CA ALA A 137 2.77 19.77 2.32
C ALA A 137 1.40 19.14 2.60
N ALA A 138 0.95 18.21 1.73
CA ALA A 138 -0.25 17.40 1.93
C ALA A 138 0.00 16.15 2.80
N GLY A 139 1.24 15.91 3.22
CA GLY A 139 1.62 14.76 4.04
C GLY A 139 1.97 13.50 3.25
N ALA A 140 2.33 13.64 1.96
CA ALA A 140 2.82 12.52 1.17
C ALA A 140 4.17 12.03 1.71
N GLY A 141 4.23 10.78 2.15
CA GLY A 141 5.49 10.16 2.55
C GLY A 141 6.39 9.80 1.36
N VAL A 142 5.79 9.55 0.20
CA VAL A 142 6.45 9.35 -1.09
C VAL A 142 5.87 10.37 -2.06
N ALA A 143 6.38 11.63 -1.98
CA ALA A 143 5.82 12.75 -2.71
C ALA A 143 6.00 12.64 -4.24
N GLY A 144 7.05 11.93 -4.69
CA GLY A 144 7.39 11.77 -6.11
C GLY A 144 6.60 10.68 -6.84
N HIS A 145 5.75 9.91 -6.18
CA HIS A 145 5.00 8.83 -6.81
C HIS A 145 3.58 8.76 -6.25
N LEU A 146 2.61 9.01 -7.12
CA LEU A 146 1.19 9.02 -6.76
C LEU A 146 0.74 7.67 -6.20
N HIS A 147 -0.04 7.71 -5.14
CA HIS A 147 -0.65 6.52 -4.55
C HIS A 147 -1.99 6.88 -3.90
N LEU A 148 -2.99 6.07 -4.16
CA LEU A 148 -4.32 6.18 -3.57
C LEU A 148 -4.42 5.24 -2.37
N HIS A 149 -4.55 5.79 -1.18
CA HIS A 149 -4.83 5.02 0.04
C HIS A 149 -6.28 4.54 0.09
N ALA A 150 -6.48 3.32 0.55
CA ALA A 150 -7.78 2.76 0.87
C ALA A 150 -7.71 2.01 2.21
N LEU A 151 -8.56 2.37 3.15
CA LEU A 151 -8.56 1.77 4.47
C LEU A 151 -9.96 1.66 5.08
N PRO A 152 -10.26 0.53 5.76
CA PRO A 152 -11.51 0.35 6.47
C PRO A 152 -11.54 1.16 7.77
N ARG A 153 -12.75 1.59 8.15
CA ARG A 153 -13.00 2.37 9.35
C ARG A 153 -14.16 1.77 10.17
N TRP A 154 -14.00 1.81 11.48
CA TRP A 154 -15.03 1.38 12.43
C TRP A 154 -15.37 2.49 13.41
N VAL A 155 -16.63 2.51 13.86
CA VAL A 155 -17.02 3.40 14.96
C VAL A 155 -16.20 3.05 16.20
N GLY A 156 -15.49 4.04 16.75
CA GLY A 156 -14.62 3.84 17.92
C GLY A 156 -13.21 3.32 17.57
N ASP A 157 -12.80 3.27 16.31
CA ASP A 157 -11.43 2.89 15.92
C ASP A 157 -10.36 3.91 16.35
N THR A 158 -10.80 5.12 16.70
CA THR A 158 -9.99 6.13 17.38
C THR A 158 -10.47 6.26 18.82
N ASN A 159 -9.67 5.87 19.78
CA ASN A 159 -9.99 5.88 21.21
C ASN A 159 -8.81 6.43 22.03
N PHE A 160 -8.90 6.33 23.36
CA PHE A 160 -7.86 6.85 24.26
C PHE A 160 -6.47 6.23 24.01
N MET A 161 -6.39 4.97 23.55
CA MET A 161 -5.11 4.33 23.20
C MET A 161 -4.40 5.09 22.08
N THR A 162 -5.14 5.55 21.08
CA THR A 162 -4.58 6.35 19.99
C THR A 162 -4.27 7.77 20.44
N THR A 163 -5.15 8.38 21.25
CA THR A 163 -5.09 9.80 21.60
C THR A 163 -4.15 10.09 22.77
N VAL A 164 -4.11 9.20 23.78
CA VAL A 164 -3.36 9.39 25.02
C VAL A 164 -2.10 8.51 25.04
N ALA A 165 -2.22 7.25 24.63
CA ALA A 165 -1.12 6.28 24.63
C ALA A 165 -0.33 6.26 23.31
N GLU A 166 -0.72 7.07 22.32
CA GLU A 166 -0.07 7.16 20.99
C GLU A 166 0.12 5.79 20.32
N THR A 167 -0.74 4.83 20.68
CA THR A 167 -0.63 3.42 20.28
C THR A 167 -1.83 3.02 19.45
N ARG A 168 -1.56 2.37 18.30
CA ARG A 168 -2.59 1.70 17.48
C ARG A 168 -2.51 0.20 17.69
N VAL A 169 -3.66 -0.38 17.94
CA VAL A 169 -3.78 -1.85 17.99
C VAL A 169 -4.12 -2.33 16.59
N LEU A 170 -3.24 -3.12 16.00
CA LEU A 170 -3.48 -3.80 14.72
C LEU A 170 -3.69 -5.28 15.04
N PRO A 171 -4.91 -5.78 14.96
CA PRO A 171 -5.23 -7.16 15.37
C PRO A 171 -4.81 -8.21 14.33
N GLU A 172 -4.33 -7.81 13.16
CA GLU A 172 -3.97 -8.70 12.05
C GLU A 172 -2.57 -8.36 11.51
N GLY A 173 -1.72 -9.38 11.36
CA GLY A 173 -0.40 -9.24 10.74
C GLY A 173 -0.49 -8.99 9.23
N LEU A 174 0.56 -8.40 8.65
CA LEU A 174 0.59 -8.08 7.22
C LEU A 174 0.55 -9.33 6.33
N ASP A 175 1.17 -10.42 6.75
CA ASP A 175 1.16 -11.72 6.09
C ASP A 175 -0.25 -12.29 5.99
N ILE A 176 -1.01 -12.24 7.06
CA ILE A 176 -2.42 -12.68 7.10
C ILE A 176 -3.28 -11.75 6.23
N THR A 177 -3.09 -10.44 6.35
CA THR A 177 -3.78 -9.45 5.51
C THR A 177 -3.53 -9.72 4.04
N TRP A 178 -2.28 -9.97 3.65
CA TRP A 178 -1.91 -10.26 2.27
C TRP A 178 -2.63 -11.50 1.73
N GLN A 179 -2.57 -12.62 2.45
CA GLN A 179 -3.22 -13.88 2.04
C GLN A 179 -4.74 -13.69 1.84
N ARG A 180 -5.40 -13.07 2.79
CA ARG A 180 -6.84 -12.80 2.74
C ARG A 180 -7.22 -11.92 1.56
N MET A 181 -6.44 -10.87 1.31
CA MET A 181 -6.65 -9.97 0.17
C MET A 181 -6.47 -10.69 -1.16
N ARG A 182 -5.39 -11.46 -1.32
CA ARG A 182 -5.13 -12.25 -2.55
C ARG A 182 -6.29 -13.17 -2.89
N ILE A 183 -6.79 -13.92 -1.92
CA ILE A 183 -7.94 -14.81 -2.11
C ILE A 183 -9.17 -14.00 -2.53
N ALA A 184 -9.49 -12.93 -1.82
CA ALA A 184 -10.69 -12.15 -2.09
C ALA A 184 -10.67 -11.45 -3.46
N PHE A 185 -9.51 -10.94 -3.92
CA PHE A 185 -9.37 -10.40 -5.27
C PHE A 185 -9.49 -11.48 -6.35
N SER A 186 -8.96 -12.68 -6.10
CA SER A 186 -9.09 -13.81 -7.01
C SER A 186 -10.55 -14.25 -7.17
N GLU A 187 -11.30 -14.34 -6.07
CA GLU A 187 -12.74 -14.65 -6.08
C GLU A 187 -13.54 -13.57 -6.82
N LEU A 188 -13.25 -12.28 -6.56
CA LEU A 188 -13.91 -11.18 -7.25
C LEU A 188 -13.69 -11.22 -8.77
N ALA A 189 -12.52 -11.66 -9.22
CA ALA A 189 -12.21 -11.81 -10.64
C ALA A 189 -12.95 -13.00 -11.28
N ALA A 190 -13.21 -14.05 -10.51
CA ALA A 190 -13.99 -15.21 -10.96
C ALA A 190 -15.48 -14.89 -11.10
N ASP A 191 -16.04 -14.09 -10.18
CA ASP A 191 -17.45 -13.69 -10.17
C ASP A 191 -17.81 -12.68 -11.30
N ALA A 192 -16.80 -12.07 -11.93
CA ALA A 192 -17.00 -11.09 -13.01
C ALA A 192 -17.02 -11.70 -14.43
N LYS A 193 -16.82 -13.02 -14.56
CA LYS A 193 -16.88 -13.79 -15.80
C LYS A 193 -18.23 -14.46 -15.98
#